data_eca175312e26ecc4bb61e70309057618
#
_entry.id   eca175312e26ecc4bb61e70309057618
#
_cell.length_a   1.000
_cell.length_b   1.000
_cell.length_c   1.000
_cell.angle_alpha   90.00
_cell.angle_beta   90.00
_cell.angle_gamma   90.00
#
_symmetry.space_group_name_H-M   'P 1'
#
loop_
_entity.id
_entity.type
_entity.pdbx_description
1 polymer ?
#
loop_
_entity_poly.entity_id
_entity_poly.type
_entity_poly.pdbx_seq_one_letter_code
_entity_poly.pdbx_strand_id
1 'polypeptide(L)'
;MMDSRLLDAAASGDATMMKHLALHDPAVLLGTTPQGNTCLHISAVHGHDGFCMDVMALNRSLLSAVNNDRETPLVAAVTSGRTSTTLASSFLRCYRDLHLSEAILMQDKQGNNALHHAIRSGHRELALELIAAEPALSKAVNKYDESPMFIAVMRNYKDVFEKLLEIPDSTHGGMKGYNALHAAVRNGNSGETCQVLYLFASCFFRETKICVRGDVLLFFWF
;
A
#
# COMPACT_ATOMS: atom_id res chain seq x y z
N MET A 1 15.36 21.92 9.13
CA MET A 1 14.96 21.24 10.35
C MET A 1 13.55 21.71 10.71
N MET A 2 12.67 20.83 11.20
CA MET A 2 11.30 21.19 11.58
C MET A 2 11.29 22.11 12.82
N ASP A 3 10.44 23.14 12.82
CA ASP A 3 10.15 23.97 13.98
C ASP A 3 9.50 23.08 15.07
N SER A 4 9.96 23.19 16.32
CA SER A 4 9.46 22.37 17.45
C SER A 4 7.95 22.55 17.68
N ARG A 5 7.43 23.79 17.49
CA ARG A 5 6.00 24.07 17.64
C ARG A 5 5.18 23.37 16.56
N LEU A 6 5.70 23.28 15.31
CA LEU A 6 5.05 22.54 14.24
C LEU A 6 5.10 21.03 14.51
N LEU A 7 6.20 20.53 15.07
CA LEU A 7 6.32 19.13 15.49
C LEU A 7 5.27 18.77 16.53
N ASP A 8 5.15 19.58 17.57
CA ASP A 8 4.18 19.36 18.66
C ASP A 8 2.73 19.47 18.12
N ALA A 9 2.47 20.45 17.24
CA ALA A 9 1.17 20.60 16.58
C ALA A 9 0.81 19.39 15.70
N ALA A 10 1.76 18.85 14.94
CA ALA A 10 1.54 17.65 14.12
C ALA A 10 1.32 16.38 14.96
N ALA A 11 2.03 16.26 16.07
CA ALA A 11 1.88 15.11 16.99
C ALA A 11 0.58 15.16 17.81
N SER A 12 0.05 16.34 18.09
CA SER A 12 -1.19 16.54 18.86
C SER A 12 -2.43 16.75 17.98
N GLY A 13 -2.25 17.01 16.67
CA GLY A 13 -3.34 17.34 15.77
C GLY A 13 -3.83 18.79 15.86
N ASP A 14 -3.02 19.70 16.43
CA ASP A 14 -3.38 21.12 16.56
C ASP A 14 -3.25 21.86 15.20
N ALA A 15 -4.30 21.75 14.41
CA ALA A 15 -4.38 22.44 13.13
C ALA A 15 -4.42 23.96 13.25
N THR A 16 -4.84 24.51 14.39
CA THR A 16 -4.89 25.96 14.64
C THR A 16 -3.47 26.51 14.75
N MET A 17 -2.61 25.87 15.56
CA MET A 17 -1.21 26.26 15.68
C MET A 17 -0.48 26.10 14.34
N MET A 18 -0.69 25.02 13.62
CA MET A 18 -0.10 24.80 12.30
C MET A 18 -0.46 25.92 11.31
N LYS A 19 -1.76 26.29 11.23
CA LYS A 19 -2.24 27.37 10.35
C LYS A 19 -1.64 28.72 10.74
N HIS A 20 -1.53 28.98 12.04
CA HIS A 20 -0.90 30.21 12.53
C HIS A 20 0.57 30.29 12.11
N LEU A 21 1.33 29.19 12.25
CA LEU A 21 2.72 29.14 11.83
C LEU A 21 2.86 29.32 10.31
N ALA A 22 2.03 28.62 9.52
CA ALA A 22 2.03 28.70 8.06
C ALA A 22 1.62 30.07 7.52
N LEU A 23 0.79 30.83 8.26
CA LEU A 23 0.39 32.20 7.89
C LEU A 23 1.58 33.14 7.99
N HIS A 24 2.45 32.96 8.99
CA HIS A 24 3.64 33.81 9.16
C HIS A 24 4.78 33.41 8.22
N ASP A 25 4.99 32.11 8.03
CA ASP A 25 6.00 31.54 7.13
C ASP A 25 5.48 30.23 6.50
N PRO A 26 4.95 30.27 5.27
CA PRO A 26 4.50 29.07 4.59
C PRO A 26 5.60 28.00 4.41
N ALA A 27 6.88 28.40 4.38
CA ALA A 27 8.00 27.46 4.25
C ALA A 27 8.20 26.60 5.50
N VAL A 28 7.62 26.97 6.65
CA VAL A 28 7.69 26.18 7.88
C VAL A 28 7.17 24.74 7.68
N LEU A 29 6.16 24.57 6.81
CA LEU A 29 5.58 23.24 6.52
C LEU A 29 6.56 22.30 5.82
N LEU A 30 7.60 22.81 5.18
CA LEU A 30 8.63 22.01 4.50
C LEU A 30 9.71 21.51 5.46
N GLY A 31 9.67 21.90 6.72
CA GLY A 31 10.59 21.42 7.75
C GLY A 31 10.47 19.90 7.94
N THR A 32 11.62 19.26 8.21
CA THR A 32 11.70 17.83 8.46
C THR A 32 12.36 17.51 9.80
N THR A 33 11.99 16.37 10.38
CA THR A 33 12.70 15.79 11.53
C THR A 33 14.05 15.22 11.09
N PRO A 34 14.95 14.80 12.02
CA PRO A 34 16.18 14.09 11.66
C PRO A 34 15.95 12.81 10.86
N GLN A 35 14.77 12.19 10.99
CA GLN A 35 14.35 11.01 10.22
C GLN A 35 13.77 11.37 8.85
N GLY A 36 13.71 12.66 8.50
CA GLY A 36 13.16 13.14 7.24
C GLY A 36 11.63 13.25 7.22
N ASN A 37 10.95 13.01 8.35
CA ASN A 37 9.49 13.13 8.41
C ASN A 37 9.04 14.58 8.33
N THR A 38 8.09 14.89 7.46
CA THR A 38 7.37 16.17 7.42
C THR A 38 6.23 16.17 8.44
N CYS A 39 5.63 17.34 8.69
CA CYS A 39 4.45 17.43 9.55
C CYS A 39 3.30 16.55 9.07
N LEU A 40 3.17 16.31 7.74
CA LEU A 40 2.16 15.41 7.18
C LEU A 40 2.45 13.93 7.50
N HIS A 41 3.71 13.50 7.51
CA HIS A 41 4.07 12.15 7.97
C HIS A 41 3.67 11.93 9.43
N ILE A 42 4.03 12.88 10.29
CA ILE A 42 3.79 12.79 11.74
C ILE A 42 2.29 12.75 12.02
N SER A 43 1.53 13.70 11.50
CA SER A 43 0.09 13.76 11.74
C SER A 43 -0.64 12.54 11.17
N ALA A 44 -0.19 12.00 10.04
CA ALA A 44 -0.75 10.79 9.44
C ALA A 44 -0.50 9.55 10.30
N VAL A 45 0.72 9.39 10.86
CA VAL A 45 1.06 8.30 11.80
C VAL A 45 0.22 8.37 13.08
N HIS A 46 -0.10 9.58 13.54
CA HIS A 46 -0.93 9.77 14.74
C HIS A 46 -2.44 9.70 14.46
N GLY A 47 -2.87 9.66 13.18
CA GLY A 47 -4.27 9.57 12.79
C GLY A 47 -5.03 10.89 12.94
N HIS A 48 -4.37 12.01 12.76
CA HIS A 48 -4.98 13.34 12.86
C HIS A 48 -5.54 13.79 11.50
N ASP A 49 -6.68 13.20 11.10
CA ASP A 49 -7.29 13.40 9.79
C ASP A 49 -7.50 14.89 9.44
N GLY A 50 -8.06 15.67 10.37
CA GLY A 50 -8.31 17.10 10.18
C GLY A 50 -7.03 17.90 9.92
N PHE A 51 -5.97 17.63 10.68
CA PHE A 51 -4.67 18.26 10.49
C PHE A 51 -4.09 17.90 9.11
N CYS A 52 -4.14 16.62 8.73
CA CYS A 52 -3.67 16.15 7.43
C CYS A 52 -4.40 16.84 6.28
N MET A 53 -5.73 16.96 6.36
CA MET A 53 -6.54 17.65 5.34
C MET A 53 -6.17 19.13 5.20
N ASP A 54 -5.97 19.82 6.32
CA ASP A 54 -5.56 21.21 6.32
C ASP A 54 -4.16 21.41 5.73
N VAL A 55 -3.19 20.53 6.08
CA VAL A 55 -1.83 20.56 5.49
C VAL A 55 -1.88 20.31 4.00
N MET A 56 -2.66 19.32 3.54
CA MET A 56 -2.81 19.01 2.11
C MET A 56 -3.46 20.17 1.34
N ALA A 57 -4.36 20.92 1.96
CA ALA A 57 -4.95 22.13 1.36
C ALA A 57 -3.94 23.28 1.24
N LEU A 58 -3.04 23.43 2.21
CA LEU A 58 -2.03 24.50 2.22
C LEU A 58 -0.82 24.17 1.34
N ASN A 59 -0.35 22.95 1.37
CA ASN A 59 0.84 22.53 0.60
C ASN A 59 0.74 21.10 0.08
N ARG A 60 0.29 20.97 -1.15
CA ARG A 60 0.09 19.67 -1.83
C ARG A 60 1.41 18.95 -2.16
N SER A 61 2.54 19.65 -2.23
CA SER A 61 3.83 19.02 -2.52
C SER A 61 4.26 18.03 -1.43
N LEU A 62 3.75 18.18 -0.20
CA LEU A 62 4.02 17.27 0.91
C LEU A 62 3.46 15.87 0.70
N LEU A 63 2.48 15.67 -0.19
CA LEU A 63 1.97 14.35 -0.54
C LEU A 63 3.03 13.43 -1.16
N SER A 64 3.95 14.00 -1.94
CA SER A 64 5.05 13.26 -2.57
C SER A 64 6.36 13.32 -1.79
N ALA A 65 6.37 13.98 -0.63
CA ALA A 65 7.55 14.00 0.23
C ALA A 65 7.88 12.60 0.73
N VAL A 66 9.16 12.30 0.86
CA VAL A 66 9.62 11.02 1.41
C VAL A 66 10.53 11.24 2.61
N ASN A 67 10.39 10.38 3.60
CA ASN A 67 11.30 10.35 4.75
C ASN A 67 12.61 9.59 4.42
N ASN A 68 13.49 9.45 5.42
CA ASN A 68 14.76 8.72 5.24
C ASN A 68 14.57 7.25 4.85
N ASP A 69 13.43 6.62 5.16
CA ASP A 69 13.11 5.25 4.77
C ASP A 69 12.40 5.17 3.41
N ARG A 70 12.31 6.32 2.70
CA ARG A 70 11.61 6.49 1.42
C ARG A 70 10.10 6.26 1.53
N GLU A 71 9.54 6.37 2.71
CA GLU A 71 8.11 6.30 2.91
C GLU A 71 7.45 7.64 2.57
N THR A 72 6.35 7.61 1.85
CA THR A 72 5.44 8.74 1.69
C THR A 72 4.54 8.86 2.93
N PRO A 73 3.87 10.02 3.16
CA PRO A 73 2.91 10.15 4.26
C PRO A 73 1.80 9.08 4.23
N LEU A 74 1.36 8.63 3.04
CA LEU A 74 0.41 7.53 2.90
C LEU A 74 1.02 6.21 3.42
N VAL A 75 2.25 5.87 3.03
CA VAL A 75 2.91 4.65 3.49
C VAL A 75 3.11 4.70 5.00
N ALA A 76 3.60 5.82 5.54
CA ALA A 76 3.78 6.01 6.99
C ALA A 76 2.45 5.88 7.75
N ALA A 77 1.37 6.41 7.20
CA ALA A 77 0.02 6.26 7.74
C ALA A 77 -0.40 4.78 7.81
N VAL A 78 -0.30 4.06 6.70
CA VAL A 78 -0.69 2.65 6.60
C VAL A 78 0.12 1.77 7.55
N THR A 79 1.43 2.01 7.68
CA THR A 79 2.31 1.24 8.57
C THR A 79 2.03 1.46 10.04
N SER A 80 1.56 2.65 10.43
CA SER A 80 1.25 2.98 11.84
C SER A 80 0.10 2.16 12.42
N GLY A 81 -0.77 1.62 11.59
CA GLY A 81 -1.97 0.90 12.00
C GLY A 81 -3.04 1.76 12.68
N ARG A 82 -2.84 3.07 12.75
CA ARG A 82 -3.77 4.05 13.35
C ARG A 82 -4.58 4.82 12.31
N THR A 83 -4.26 4.61 11.04
CA THR A 83 -4.91 5.35 9.95
C THR A 83 -6.36 4.93 9.84
N SER A 84 -7.25 5.93 9.89
CA SER A 84 -8.63 5.72 9.52
C SER A 84 -8.72 5.42 8.01
N THR A 85 -9.63 4.55 7.60
CA THR A 85 -9.94 4.35 6.18
C THR A 85 -10.29 5.68 5.51
N THR A 86 -10.93 6.60 6.23
CA THR A 86 -11.27 7.95 5.77
C THR A 86 -10.04 8.77 5.37
N LEU A 87 -8.97 8.75 6.18
CA LEU A 87 -7.74 9.48 5.86
C LEU A 87 -7.06 8.87 4.64
N ALA A 88 -6.94 7.55 4.59
CA ALA A 88 -6.34 6.86 3.46
C ALA A 88 -7.10 7.15 2.15
N SER A 89 -8.43 7.07 2.16
CA SER A 89 -9.28 7.44 1.01
C SER A 89 -9.09 8.91 0.60
N SER A 90 -8.87 9.81 1.58
CA SER A 90 -8.59 11.23 1.31
C SER A 90 -7.25 11.42 0.63
N PHE A 91 -6.19 10.71 1.07
CA PHE A 91 -4.90 10.68 0.38
C PHE A 91 -5.07 10.18 -1.06
N LEU A 92 -5.74 9.03 -1.26
CA LEU A 92 -5.95 8.44 -2.58
C LEU A 92 -6.71 9.39 -3.53
N ARG A 93 -7.71 10.09 -3.02
CA ARG A 93 -8.44 11.10 -3.78
C ARG A 93 -7.50 12.24 -4.18
N CYS A 94 -6.70 12.78 -3.25
CA CYS A 94 -5.74 13.84 -3.55
C CYS A 94 -4.71 13.41 -4.59
N TYR A 95 -4.17 12.19 -4.49
CA TYR A 95 -3.23 11.67 -5.48
C TYR A 95 -3.85 11.59 -6.87
N ARG A 96 -5.09 11.14 -6.97
CA ARG A 96 -5.84 11.06 -8.24
C ARG A 96 -6.11 12.44 -8.81
N ASP A 97 -6.65 13.37 -8.01
CA ASP A 97 -7.02 14.70 -8.44
C ASP A 97 -5.81 15.52 -8.90
N LEU A 98 -4.64 15.23 -8.37
CA LEU A 98 -3.38 15.91 -8.69
C LEU A 98 -2.52 15.16 -9.71
N HIS A 99 -3.00 14.02 -10.22
CA HIS A 99 -2.24 13.14 -11.14
C HIS A 99 -0.86 12.74 -10.59
N LEU A 100 -0.76 12.47 -9.28
CA LEU A 100 0.45 12.06 -8.58
C LEU A 100 0.62 10.54 -8.57
N SER A 101 0.40 9.87 -9.69
CA SER A 101 0.51 8.40 -9.81
C SER A 101 1.90 7.90 -9.40
N GLU A 102 2.96 8.63 -9.70
CA GLU A 102 4.31 8.26 -9.28
C GLU A 102 4.46 8.22 -7.76
N ALA A 103 3.84 9.16 -7.04
CA ALA A 103 3.93 9.21 -5.58
C ALA A 103 3.19 8.05 -4.90
N ILE A 104 2.06 7.59 -5.45
CA ILE A 104 1.33 6.43 -4.92
C ILE A 104 2.09 5.12 -5.19
N LEU A 105 2.83 5.04 -6.29
CA LEU A 105 3.64 3.87 -6.66
C LEU A 105 4.99 3.81 -5.94
N MET A 106 5.34 4.83 -5.16
CA MET A 106 6.62 4.86 -4.43
C MET A 106 6.79 3.63 -3.56
N GLN A 107 8.02 3.14 -3.53
CA GLN A 107 8.44 2.03 -2.69
C GLN A 107 9.41 2.52 -1.62
N ASP A 108 9.25 1.99 -0.41
CA ASP A 108 10.17 2.23 0.70
C ASP A 108 11.56 1.62 0.46
N LYS A 109 12.46 1.73 1.43
CA LYS A 109 13.79 1.12 1.37
C LYS A 109 13.77 -0.40 1.25
N GLN A 110 12.68 -1.07 1.62
CA GLN A 110 12.52 -2.52 1.50
C GLN A 110 11.85 -2.93 0.18
N GLY A 111 11.48 -1.95 -0.65
CA GLY A 111 10.76 -2.18 -1.90
C GLY A 111 9.25 -2.38 -1.72
N ASN A 112 8.71 -2.15 -0.52
CA ASN A 112 7.26 -2.23 -0.31
C ASN A 112 6.60 -0.92 -0.73
N ASN A 113 5.49 -1.01 -1.43
CA ASN A 113 4.57 0.10 -1.66
C ASN A 113 3.41 0.08 -0.63
N ALA A 114 2.51 1.05 -0.73
CA ALA A 114 1.36 1.16 0.18
C ALA A 114 0.50 -0.11 0.22
N LEU A 115 0.34 -0.83 -0.92
CA LEU A 115 -0.44 -2.06 -0.99
C LEU A 115 0.22 -3.22 -0.23
N HIS A 116 1.55 -3.38 -0.33
CA HIS A 116 2.29 -4.36 0.47
C HIS A 116 2.06 -4.13 1.97
N HIS A 117 2.15 -2.88 2.42
CA HIS A 117 1.94 -2.53 3.83
C HIS A 117 0.49 -2.74 4.26
N ALA A 118 -0.50 -2.34 3.46
CA ALA A 118 -1.91 -2.54 3.78
C ALA A 118 -2.25 -4.02 4.00
N ILE A 119 -1.79 -4.89 3.10
CA ILE A 119 -2.00 -6.34 3.22
C ILE A 119 -1.26 -6.91 4.43
N ARG A 120 -0.01 -6.51 4.65
CA ARG A 120 0.80 -6.97 5.80
C ARG A 120 0.21 -6.56 7.14
N SER A 121 -0.28 -5.34 7.25
CA SER A 121 -0.88 -4.80 8.47
C SER A 121 -2.31 -5.27 8.72
N GLY A 122 -2.92 -5.99 7.77
CA GLY A 122 -4.28 -6.52 7.92
C GLY A 122 -5.39 -5.56 7.51
N HIS A 123 -5.05 -4.44 6.89
CA HIS A 123 -6.02 -3.43 6.43
C HIS A 123 -6.63 -3.84 5.08
N ARG A 124 -7.52 -4.88 5.09
CA ARG A 124 -8.08 -5.48 3.89
C ARG A 124 -8.88 -4.50 3.05
N GLU A 125 -9.76 -3.73 3.69
CA GLU A 125 -10.59 -2.72 3.02
C GLU A 125 -9.72 -1.66 2.33
N LEU A 126 -8.69 -1.17 3.02
CA LEU A 126 -7.73 -0.24 2.45
C LEU A 126 -6.95 -0.87 1.28
N ALA A 127 -6.59 -2.15 1.38
CA ALA A 127 -5.93 -2.84 0.26
C ALA A 127 -6.81 -2.88 -0.98
N LEU A 128 -8.12 -3.16 -0.82
CA LEU A 128 -9.09 -3.13 -1.92
C LEU A 128 -9.26 -1.72 -2.51
N GLU A 129 -9.30 -0.68 -1.67
CA GLU A 129 -9.34 0.71 -2.12
C GLU A 129 -8.08 1.10 -2.91
N LEU A 130 -6.89 0.70 -2.42
CA LEU A 130 -5.61 0.94 -3.11
C LEU A 130 -5.59 0.26 -4.48
N ILE A 131 -6.05 -0.98 -4.58
CA ILE A 131 -6.16 -1.73 -5.84
C ILE A 131 -7.10 -1.02 -6.81
N ALA A 132 -8.24 -0.54 -6.32
CA ALA A 132 -9.22 0.17 -7.15
C ALA A 132 -8.73 1.55 -7.61
N ALA A 133 -7.95 2.23 -6.77
CA ALA A 133 -7.41 3.57 -7.05
C ALA A 133 -6.22 3.52 -8.03
N GLU A 134 -5.30 2.57 -7.84
CA GLU A 134 -4.09 2.41 -8.65
C GLU A 134 -3.73 0.92 -8.81
N PRO A 135 -4.28 0.24 -9.83
CA PRO A 135 -4.00 -1.18 -10.09
C PRO A 135 -2.52 -1.50 -10.31
N ALA A 136 -1.72 -0.54 -10.75
CA ALA A 136 -0.29 -0.73 -11.00
C ALA A 136 0.50 -1.04 -9.70
N LEU A 137 -0.06 -0.76 -8.51
CA LEU A 137 0.52 -1.18 -7.22
C LEU A 137 0.72 -2.70 -7.13
N SER A 138 -0.10 -3.50 -7.83
CA SER A 138 -0.02 -4.96 -7.87
C SER A 138 1.18 -5.51 -8.63
N LYS A 139 1.83 -4.67 -9.45
CA LYS A 139 2.95 -5.08 -10.31
C LYS A 139 4.30 -5.02 -9.60
N ALA A 140 4.38 -4.40 -8.44
CA ALA A 140 5.62 -4.25 -7.69
C ALA A 140 5.97 -5.54 -6.93
N VAL A 141 7.27 -5.79 -6.78
CA VAL A 141 7.83 -6.76 -5.83
C VAL A 141 8.78 -6.04 -4.89
N ASN A 142 8.87 -6.53 -3.66
CA ASN A 142 9.80 -5.98 -2.68
C ASN A 142 11.21 -6.64 -2.80
N LYS A 143 12.14 -6.26 -1.94
CA LYS A 143 13.51 -6.82 -1.92
C LYS A 143 13.59 -8.30 -1.58
N TYR A 144 12.50 -8.89 -1.13
CA TYR A 144 12.38 -10.33 -0.83
C TYR A 144 11.68 -11.09 -1.95
N ASP A 145 11.49 -10.45 -3.12
CA ASP A 145 10.72 -10.94 -4.27
C ASP A 145 9.24 -11.17 -3.97
N GLU A 146 8.72 -10.66 -2.83
CA GLU A 146 7.31 -10.81 -2.49
C GLU A 146 6.45 -9.80 -3.22
N SER A 147 5.42 -10.29 -3.90
CA SER A 147 4.37 -9.47 -4.51
C SER A 147 3.20 -9.25 -3.53
N PRO A 148 2.36 -8.23 -3.75
CA PRO A 148 1.11 -8.07 -3.00
C PRO A 148 0.23 -9.33 -3.02
N MET A 149 0.15 -10.00 -4.19
CA MET A 149 -0.61 -11.24 -4.34
C MET A 149 -0.07 -12.36 -3.46
N PHE A 150 1.26 -12.56 -3.44
CA PHE A 150 1.89 -13.57 -2.58
C PHE A 150 1.57 -13.32 -1.10
N ILE A 151 1.68 -12.04 -0.65
CA ILE A 151 1.39 -11.69 0.75
C ILE A 151 -0.10 -11.90 1.07
N ALA A 152 -1.02 -11.56 0.15
CA ALA A 152 -2.45 -11.78 0.33
C ALA A 152 -2.78 -13.26 0.54
N VAL A 153 -2.20 -14.14 -0.26
CA VAL A 153 -2.34 -15.60 -0.10
C VAL A 153 -1.74 -16.08 1.23
N MET A 154 -0.53 -15.62 1.59
CA MET A 154 0.10 -15.96 2.87
C MET A 154 -0.74 -15.52 4.08
N ARG A 155 -1.51 -14.46 3.95
CA ARG A 155 -2.41 -13.93 4.98
C ARG A 155 -3.82 -14.51 4.92
N ASN A 156 -4.11 -15.35 3.93
CA ASN A 156 -5.45 -15.90 3.67
C ASN A 156 -6.52 -14.82 3.42
N TYR A 157 -6.15 -13.75 2.71
CA TYR A 157 -7.06 -12.66 2.32
C TYR A 157 -7.62 -12.93 0.92
N LYS A 158 -8.65 -13.79 0.90
CA LYS A 158 -9.26 -14.29 -0.34
C LYS A 158 -9.81 -13.18 -1.23
N ASP A 159 -10.52 -12.21 -0.65
CA ASP A 159 -11.10 -11.07 -1.36
C ASP A 159 -10.03 -10.19 -2.03
N VAL A 160 -8.94 -9.90 -1.32
CA VAL A 160 -7.80 -9.15 -1.88
C VAL A 160 -7.13 -9.94 -2.99
N PHE A 161 -6.93 -11.25 -2.78
CA PHE A 161 -6.36 -12.14 -3.78
C PHE A 161 -7.21 -12.21 -5.06
N GLU A 162 -8.53 -12.42 -4.93
CA GLU A 162 -9.46 -12.45 -6.07
C GLU A 162 -9.42 -11.14 -6.84
N LYS A 163 -9.35 -10.01 -6.13
CA LYS A 163 -9.27 -8.70 -6.77
C LYS A 163 -7.96 -8.49 -7.52
N LEU A 164 -6.83 -8.99 -6.98
CA LEU A 164 -5.53 -8.93 -7.66
C LEU A 164 -5.48 -9.82 -8.91
N LEU A 165 -6.20 -10.95 -8.93
CA LEU A 165 -6.31 -11.81 -10.10
C LEU A 165 -7.03 -11.16 -11.29
N GLU A 166 -7.93 -10.21 -11.02
CA GLU A 166 -8.63 -9.46 -12.07
C GLU A 166 -7.71 -8.50 -12.83
N ILE A 167 -6.54 -8.16 -12.25
CA ILE A 167 -5.62 -7.15 -12.81
C ILE A 167 -4.66 -7.83 -13.78
N PRO A 168 -4.65 -7.44 -15.08
CA PRO A 168 -3.66 -7.92 -16.04
C PRO A 168 -2.23 -7.59 -15.58
N ASP A 169 -1.30 -8.53 -15.75
CA ASP A 169 0.12 -8.39 -15.39
C ASP A 169 0.38 -8.17 -13.88
N SER A 170 -0.58 -8.50 -13.00
CA SER A 170 -0.33 -8.53 -11.56
C SER A 170 0.76 -9.54 -11.25
N THR A 171 1.77 -9.13 -10.46
CA THR A 171 2.87 -10.02 -10.09
C THR A 171 2.45 -11.02 -9.03
N HIS A 172 3.00 -12.23 -9.11
CA HIS A 172 2.68 -13.35 -8.21
C HIS A 172 3.93 -13.95 -7.55
N GLY A 173 5.09 -13.31 -7.73
CA GLY A 173 6.35 -13.72 -7.15
C GLY A 173 6.34 -13.72 -5.63
N GLY A 174 7.18 -14.54 -5.04
CA GLY A 174 7.38 -14.66 -3.62
C GLY A 174 8.80 -15.11 -3.27
N MET A 175 9.09 -15.13 -1.98
CA MET A 175 10.41 -15.34 -1.42
C MET A 175 11.06 -16.66 -1.88
N LYS A 176 12.36 -16.63 -2.23
CA LYS A 176 13.17 -17.80 -2.57
C LYS A 176 12.63 -18.62 -3.75
N GLY A 177 12.09 -17.99 -4.78
CA GLY A 177 11.51 -18.67 -5.94
C GLY A 177 10.12 -19.29 -5.70
N TYR A 178 9.55 -19.11 -4.51
CA TYR A 178 8.14 -19.42 -4.30
C TYR A 178 7.28 -18.39 -5.03
N ASN A 179 6.04 -18.77 -5.30
CA ASN A 179 5.04 -17.85 -5.83
C ASN A 179 3.72 -18.01 -5.04
N ALA A 180 2.72 -17.21 -5.39
CA ALA A 180 1.43 -17.26 -4.71
C ALA A 180 0.78 -18.65 -4.73
N LEU A 181 1.01 -19.45 -5.79
CA LEU A 181 0.52 -20.82 -5.87
C LEU A 181 1.18 -21.73 -4.82
N HIS A 182 2.49 -21.66 -4.64
CA HIS A 182 3.20 -22.40 -3.59
C HIS A 182 2.70 -22.01 -2.20
N ALA A 183 2.42 -20.72 -1.99
CA ALA A 183 1.84 -20.24 -0.74
C ALA A 183 0.44 -20.80 -0.48
N ALA A 184 -0.42 -20.85 -1.51
CA ALA A 184 -1.76 -21.43 -1.42
C ALA A 184 -1.75 -22.92 -1.03
N VAL A 185 -0.87 -23.71 -1.68
CA VAL A 185 -0.70 -25.13 -1.36
C VAL A 185 -0.22 -25.33 0.08
N ARG A 186 0.73 -24.50 0.54
CA ARG A 186 1.28 -24.59 1.90
C ARG A 186 0.26 -24.25 2.99
N ASN A 187 -0.64 -23.31 2.74
CA ASN A 187 -1.64 -22.89 3.73
C ASN A 187 -2.74 -23.93 3.99
N GLY A 188 -2.82 -24.99 3.18
CA GLY A 188 -3.42 -26.28 3.55
C GLY A 188 -4.90 -26.33 3.93
N ASN A 189 -5.70 -25.32 3.67
CA ASN A 189 -7.15 -25.38 3.88
C ASN A 189 -7.83 -26.06 2.69
N SER A 190 -8.15 -27.32 2.83
CA SER A 190 -8.57 -28.22 1.74
C SER A 190 -9.80 -27.81 0.91
N GLY A 191 -10.65 -26.92 1.41
CA GLY A 191 -11.79 -26.39 0.65
C GLY A 191 -11.47 -25.11 -0.14
N GLU A 192 -10.69 -24.21 0.46
CA GLU A 192 -10.33 -22.94 -0.15
C GLU A 192 -9.10 -23.04 -1.04
N THR A 193 -8.18 -23.96 -0.73
CA THR A 193 -6.97 -24.22 -1.52
C THR A 193 -7.32 -24.72 -2.93
N CYS A 194 -8.33 -25.57 -3.09
CA CYS A 194 -8.78 -26.01 -4.42
C CYS A 194 -9.35 -24.85 -5.24
N GLN A 195 -10.06 -23.92 -4.60
CA GLN A 195 -10.64 -22.76 -5.28
C GLN A 195 -9.58 -21.75 -5.69
N VAL A 196 -8.59 -21.49 -4.82
CA VAL A 196 -7.43 -20.66 -5.11
C VAL A 196 -6.57 -21.31 -6.20
N LEU A 197 -6.32 -22.61 -6.15
CA LEU A 197 -5.62 -23.39 -7.17
C LEU A 197 -6.35 -23.36 -8.52
N TYR A 198 -7.66 -23.51 -8.51
CA TYR A 198 -8.49 -23.46 -9.73
C TYR A 198 -8.48 -22.06 -10.36
N LEU A 199 -8.64 -21.01 -9.55
CA LEU A 199 -8.57 -19.63 -10.02
C LEU A 199 -7.18 -19.29 -10.55
N PHE A 200 -6.13 -19.70 -9.85
CA PHE A 200 -4.74 -19.51 -10.29
C PHE A 200 -4.45 -20.27 -11.59
N ALA A 201 -4.85 -21.53 -11.68
CA ALA A 201 -4.72 -22.32 -12.88
C ALA A 201 -5.51 -21.73 -14.04
N SER A 202 -6.74 -21.27 -13.81
CA SER A 202 -7.57 -20.67 -14.86
C SER A 202 -7.02 -19.35 -15.41
N CYS A 203 -6.33 -18.56 -14.57
CA CYS A 203 -5.67 -17.34 -15.00
C CYS A 203 -4.32 -17.61 -15.70
N PHE A 204 -3.53 -18.54 -15.17
CA PHE A 204 -2.22 -18.89 -15.72
C PHE A 204 -2.32 -19.67 -17.04
N PHE A 205 -3.35 -20.54 -17.19
CA PHE A 205 -3.57 -21.32 -18.40
C PHE A 205 -4.41 -20.60 -19.46
N ARG A 206 -4.80 -19.35 -19.23
CA ARG A 206 -5.49 -18.54 -20.26
C ARG A 206 -4.60 -18.28 -21.46
N GLU A 207 -3.29 -18.26 -21.29
CA GLU A 207 -2.29 -18.12 -22.38
C GLU A 207 -1.81 -19.46 -22.97
N THR A 208 -1.99 -20.57 -22.24
CA THR A 208 -1.67 -21.91 -22.75
C THR A 208 -2.96 -22.71 -22.90
N LYS A 209 -3.30 -23.08 -24.15
CA LYS A 209 -4.43 -23.97 -24.46
C LYS A 209 -4.19 -25.36 -23.86
N ILE A 210 -4.35 -25.52 -22.56
CA ILE A 210 -4.30 -26.82 -21.90
C ILE A 210 -5.71 -27.20 -21.49
N CYS A 211 -6.22 -28.24 -22.15
CA CYS A 211 -7.50 -28.85 -21.92
C CYS A 211 -7.50 -29.58 -20.58
N VAL A 212 -8.26 -29.10 -19.59
CA VAL A 212 -8.49 -29.82 -18.34
C VAL A 212 -9.50 -30.93 -18.63
N ARG A 213 -9.04 -32.18 -18.60
CA ARG A 213 -9.89 -33.35 -18.74
C ARG A 213 -9.92 -34.09 -17.42
N GLY A 214 -11.02 -33.92 -16.66
CA GLY A 214 -11.32 -34.74 -15.48
C GLY A 214 -10.52 -34.42 -14.21
N ASP A 215 -10.97 -34.95 -13.10
CA ASP A 215 -10.61 -34.69 -11.71
C ASP A 215 -9.15 -34.95 -11.27
N VAL A 216 -8.16 -34.87 -12.16
CA VAL A 216 -6.74 -35.07 -11.84
C VAL A 216 -5.90 -33.93 -12.43
N LEU A 217 -5.33 -33.10 -11.58
CA LEU A 217 -4.30 -32.13 -11.95
C LEU A 217 -2.95 -32.84 -12.10
N LEU A 218 -2.57 -33.17 -13.33
CA LEU A 218 -1.21 -33.61 -13.64
C LEU A 218 -0.35 -32.39 -13.95
N PHE A 219 0.57 -32.06 -13.05
CA PHE A 219 1.59 -31.05 -13.28
C PHE A 219 2.70 -31.64 -14.15
N PHE A 220 2.83 -31.21 -15.39
CA PHE A 220 4.04 -31.40 -16.15
C PHE A 220 4.93 -30.16 -16.00
N TRP A 221 6.10 -30.36 -15.41
CA TRP A 221 7.22 -29.43 -15.46
C TRP A 221 7.95 -29.62 -16.80
N PHE A 222 8.10 -28.52 -17.53
CA PHE A 222 9.19 -28.33 -18.48
C PHE A 222 10.00 -27.09 -18.10
#